data_5c640aba1ca020388516179d7f697bc6
#
_entry.id   5c640aba1ca020388516179d7f697bc6
#
_cell.length_a   1.000
_cell.length_b   1.000
_cell.length_c   1.000
_cell.angle_alpha   90.00
_cell.angle_beta   90.00
_cell.angle_gamma   90.00
#
_symmetry.space_group_name_H-M   'P 1'
#
loop_
_entity.id
_entity.type
_entity.pdbx_description
1 polymer ?
#
loop_
_entity_poly.entity_id
_entity_poly.type
_entity_poly.pdbx_seq_one_letter_code
_entity_poly.pdbx_strand_id
1 'polypeptide(L)'
;TEMKHLFDAEDGIYANARNDGREWERPASVELLHSDKRDGFQIDCGIRIRGGFSRMPNNPKHAFRLFFRKEYGDSKLKYRLFGKDGAKEFDNLDLRCSSNYSWHMGDPRGAMIRDQINRDLQLAMGQPAMRGYFCHLFINGHYWGLYNTCERPKAAYGASYFEGKKEDFDAIKVGKDEGGIMATDGNLDAWRKVYKMATAGVSTNDDYFSLQGKNGDGAINPNGETLIDMDNVIDYAMVIFYGGNLDAAITWFGGDRWHNNWHGIRNRSGDEGFKFFIWDAEHTFLVESMNKG
;
A
#
# COMPACT_ATOMS: atom_id res chain seq x y z
N THR A 1 16.48 0.30 18.43
CA THR A 1 15.80 -0.78 19.18
C THR A 1 16.83 -1.71 19.81
N GLU A 2 16.48 -2.44 20.88
CA GLU A 2 17.39 -3.45 21.46
C GLU A 2 17.53 -4.65 20.51
N MET A 3 18.72 -5.25 20.43
CA MET A 3 18.96 -6.40 19.55
C MET A 3 18.08 -7.61 19.89
N LYS A 4 17.77 -7.81 21.18
CA LYS A 4 16.83 -8.88 21.59
C LYS A 4 15.43 -8.70 20.99
N HIS A 5 14.94 -7.47 20.82
CA HIS A 5 13.65 -7.20 20.19
C HIS A 5 13.57 -7.70 18.74
N LEU A 6 14.71 -7.86 18.08
CA LEU A 6 14.80 -8.37 16.73
C LEU A 6 15.12 -9.86 16.68
N PHE A 7 16.09 -10.33 17.45
CA PHE A 7 16.76 -11.61 17.23
C PHE A 7 16.64 -12.61 18.39
N ASP A 8 15.96 -12.26 19.48
CA ASP A 8 15.63 -13.25 20.49
C ASP A 8 14.83 -14.42 19.89
N ALA A 9 15.10 -15.65 20.34
CA ALA A 9 14.47 -16.84 19.76
C ALA A 9 12.96 -16.92 20.02
N GLU A 10 12.51 -16.39 21.18
CA GLU A 10 11.11 -16.44 21.59
C GLU A 10 10.36 -15.17 21.18
N ASP A 11 10.93 -13.99 21.46
CA ASP A 11 10.27 -12.70 21.37
C ASP A 11 10.79 -11.79 20.26
N GLY A 12 11.88 -12.14 19.59
CA GLY A 12 12.49 -11.34 18.53
C GLY A 12 11.64 -11.34 17.26
N ILE A 13 11.27 -10.16 16.79
CA ILE A 13 10.35 -10.04 15.62
C ILE A 13 10.99 -10.49 14.31
N TYR A 14 12.31 -10.39 14.18
CA TYR A 14 13.02 -10.85 12.98
C TYR A 14 13.20 -12.36 12.96
N ALA A 15 13.54 -12.96 14.11
CA ALA A 15 13.62 -14.40 14.29
C ALA A 15 12.26 -15.08 14.10
N ASN A 16 11.18 -14.41 14.52
CA ASN A 16 9.80 -14.88 14.42
C ASN A 16 8.98 -14.11 13.40
N ALA A 17 9.55 -13.86 12.22
CA ALA A 17 9.00 -12.95 11.21
C ALA A 17 7.60 -13.34 10.69
N ARG A 18 7.15 -14.58 10.87
CA ARG A 18 5.80 -15.04 10.52
C ARG A 18 4.71 -14.50 11.44
N ASN A 19 5.07 -14.18 12.67
CA ASN A 19 4.13 -13.71 13.66
C ASN A 19 3.74 -12.26 13.38
N ASP A 20 2.48 -11.94 13.57
CA ASP A 20 1.92 -10.62 13.33
C ASP A 20 1.02 -10.19 14.50
N GLY A 21 0.38 -9.04 14.35
CA GLY A 21 -0.45 -8.51 15.42
C GLY A 21 0.27 -7.46 16.29
N ARG A 22 -0.48 -6.91 17.21
CA ARG A 22 -0.01 -5.86 18.11
C ARG A 22 1.05 -6.35 19.09
N GLU A 23 0.93 -7.56 19.53
CA GLU A 23 1.83 -8.25 20.45
C GLU A 23 3.24 -8.45 19.89
N TRP A 24 3.38 -8.36 18.55
CA TRP A 24 4.65 -8.41 17.83
C TRP A 24 5.19 -7.03 17.48
N GLU A 25 4.72 -5.98 18.12
CA GLU A 25 5.27 -4.62 18.02
C GLU A 25 6.35 -4.41 19.10
N ARG A 26 7.51 -3.90 18.70
CA ARG A 26 8.62 -3.63 19.63
C ARG A 26 8.97 -2.14 19.60
N PRO A 27 9.40 -1.56 20.73
CA PRO A 27 9.83 -0.17 20.78
C PRO A 27 11.10 0.05 19.97
N ALA A 28 11.16 1.16 19.26
CA ALA A 28 12.31 1.59 18.50
C ALA A 28 12.36 3.13 18.46
N SER A 29 13.54 3.66 18.21
CA SER A 29 13.72 5.04 17.78
C SER A 29 14.17 5.02 16.31
N VAL A 30 13.58 5.85 15.48
CA VAL A 30 13.95 6.02 14.08
C VAL A 30 14.48 7.41 13.82
N GLU A 31 15.58 7.50 13.10
CA GLU A 31 16.22 8.74 12.69
C GLU A 31 16.38 8.75 11.18
N LEU A 32 16.11 9.90 10.56
CA LEU A 32 16.40 10.17 9.16
C LEU A 32 17.55 11.16 9.05
N LEU A 33 18.63 10.73 8.41
CA LEU A 33 19.79 11.55 8.10
C LEU A 33 19.84 11.80 6.60
N HIS A 34 20.06 13.05 6.22
CA HIS A 34 20.24 13.44 4.82
C HIS A 34 21.72 13.70 4.51
N SER A 35 22.17 13.21 3.37
CA SER A 35 23.57 13.39 2.92
C SER A 35 23.93 14.84 2.62
N ASP A 36 22.93 15.66 2.26
CA ASP A 36 23.06 17.09 1.98
C ASP A 36 22.96 17.98 3.25
N LYS A 37 22.94 17.36 4.43
CA LYS A 37 22.87 18.02 5.75
C LYS A 37 21.60 18.85 6.01
N ARG A 38 20.56 18.72 5.19
CA ARG A 38 19.26 19.31 5.54
C ARG A 38 18.68 18.60 6.77
N ASP A 39 17.76 19.27 7.44
CA ASP A 39 17.14 18.73 8.64
C ASP A 39 16.40 17.42 8.36
N GLY A 40 16.72 16.41 9.13
CA GLY A 40 16.00 15.15 9.20
C GLY A 40 15.02 15.15 10.38
N PHE A 41 14.79 13.97 10.94
CA PHE A 41 13.99 13.82 12.15
C PHE A 41 14.54 12.66 12.99
N GLN A 42 14.21 12.69 14.27
CA GLN A 42 14.29 11.56 15.18
C GLN A 42 12.98 11.45 15.95
N ILE A 43 12.44 10.23 16.05
CA ILE A 43 11.16 9.98 16.75
C ILE A 43 11.11 8.54 17.27
N ASP A 44 10.50 8.36 18.43
CA ASP A 44 10.24 7.04 18.99
C ASP A 44 8.99 6.44 18.33
N CYS A 45 9.01 5.13 18.11
CA CYS A 45 7.96 4.43 17.40
C CYS A 45 7.88 2.95 17.82
N GLY A 46 6.80 2.30 17.44
CA GLY A 46 6.74 0.83 17.38
C GLY A 46 7.25 0.33 16.04
N ILE A 47 7.94 -0.81 16.04
CA ILE A 47 8.40 -1.49 14.82
C ILE A 47 7.84 -2.90 14.73
N ARG A 48 7.37 -3.31 13.56
CA ARG A 48 6.95 -4.69 13.25
C ARG A 48 7.52 -5.14 11.92
N ILE A 49 7.67 -6.45 11.77
CA ILE A 49 7.84 -7.03 10.43
C ILE A 49 6.52 -6.87 9.66
N ARG A 50 6.62 -6.50 8.39
CA ARG A 50 5.47 -6.38 7.48
C ARG A 50 5.60 -7.33 6.29
N GLY A 51 4.49 -7.60 5.62
CA GLY A 51 4.40 -8.41 4.40
C GLY A 51 3.56 -9.67 4.60
N GLY A 52 3.38 -10.41 3.55
CA GLY A 52 2.82 -11.75 3.51
C GLY A 52 3.91 -12.77 3.20
N PHE A 53 4.15 -13.04 1.91
CA PHE A 53 5.21 -13.95 1.44
C PHE A 53 6.61 -13.55 1.95
N SER A 54 6.92 -12.25 2.00
CA SER A 54 8.21 -11.74 2.48
C SER A 54 8.55 -12.05 3.96
N ARG A 55 7.59 -12.60 4.73
CA ARG A 55 7.81 -13.10 6.10
C ARG A 55 8.34 -14.52 6.17
N MET A 56 8.41 -15.21 5.05
CA MET A 56 8.82 -16.62 5.02
C MET A 56 10.28 -16.76 5.45
N PRO A 57 10.67 -17.85 6.15
CA PRO A 57 12.03 -18.04 6.65
C PRO A 57 13.11 -18.10 5.57
N ASN A 58 12.74 -18.49 4.35
CA ASN A 58 13.65 -18.49 3.20
C ASN A 58 13.89 -17.10 2.61
N ASN A 59 13.20 -16.07 3.10
CA ASN A 59 13.47 -14.69 2.73
C ASN A 59 14.34 -14.04 3.81
N PRO A 60 15.65 -13.88 3.59
CA PRO A 60 16.57 -13.44 4.63
C PRO A 60 16.43 -11.97 4.98
N LYS A 61 15.71 -11.18 4.18
CA LYS A 61 15.53 -9.76 4.38
C LYS A 61 14.05 -9.40 4.50
N HIS A 62 13.68 -8.89 5.66
CA HIS A 62 12.30 -8.53 5.96
C HIS A 62 12.05 -7.02 5.86
N ALA A 63 10.86 -6.67 5.41
CA ALA A 63 10.36 -5.30 5.44
C ALA A 63 9.81 -4.96 6.82
N PHE A 64 9.91 -3.69 7.19
CA PHE A 64 9.43 -3.20 8.47
C PHE A 64 8.23 -2.25 8.28
N ARG A 65 7.47 -2.09 9.37
CA ARG A 65 6.47 -1.06 9.53
C ARG A 65 6.71 -0.30 10.80
N LEU A 66 6.76 1.01 10.69
CA LEU A 66 6.87 1.94 11.80
C LEU A 66 5.47 2.42 12.19
N PHE A 67 5.21 2.48 13.50
CA PHE A 67 3.95 2.96 14.06
C PHE A 67 4.25 4.11 15.02
N PHE A 68 3.76 5.29 14.69
CA PHE A 68 3.88 6.46 15.55
C PHE A 68 2.67 6.50 16.47
N ARG A 69 2.90 6.30 17.76
CA ARG A 69 1.86 6.15 18.77
C ARG A 69 2.23 6.84 20.06
N LYS A 70 1.23 7.38 20.73
CA LYS A 70 1.40 8.11 22.00
C LYS A 70 2.13 7.31 23.09
N GLU A 71 2.03 5.98 23.06
CA GLU A 71 2.72 5.12 24.02
C GLU A 71 4.24 5.09 23.85
N TYR A 72 4.75 5.42 22.65
CA TYR A 72 6.19 5.52 22.37
C TYR A 72 6.70 6.95 22.45
N GLY A 73 5.81 7.94 22.35
CA GLY A 73 6.15 9.36 22.31
C GLY A 73 5.11 10.15 21.51
N ASP A 74 5.53 10.80 20.44
CA ASP A 74 4.60 11.50 19.57
C ASP A 74 3.70 10.54 18.80
N SER A 75 2.41 10.87 18.73
CA SER A 75 1.40 10.04 18.06
C SER A 75 1.46 10.09 16.53
N LYS A 76 2.29 10.96 15.98
CA LYS A 76 2.51 11.13 14.53
C LYS A 76 3.92 11.62 14.24
N LEU A 77 4.51 11.14 13.17
CA LEU A 77 5.68 11.76 12.57
C LEU A 77 5.23 13.03 11.82
N LYS A 78 5.61 14.20 12.31
CA LYS A 78 5.36 15.51 11.68
C LYS A 78 6.57 15.92 10.84
N TYR A 79 6.65 15.39 9.63
CA TYR A 79 7.76 15.67 8.72
C TYR A 79 7.30 15.48 7.27
N ARG A 80 7.66 16.41 6.37
CA ARG A 80 7.32 16.32 4.93
C ARG A 80 8.24 15.34 4.19
N LEU A 81 8.09 14.06 4.49
CA LEU A 81 8.98 13.01 3.99
C LEU A 81 9.03 12.96 2.45
N PHE A 82 7.90 13.20 1.79
CA PHE A 82 7.75 13.10 0.34
C PHE A 82 7.63 14.46 -0.36
N GLY A 83 8.26 15.49 0.20
CA GLY A 83 8.31 16.82 -0.39
C GLY A 83 7.03 17.64 -0.20
N LYS A 84 6.91 18.71 -1.00
CA LYS A 84 5.83 19.70 -0.84
C LYS A 84 4.44 19.13 -1.13
N ASP A 85 4.33 18.17 -2.04
CA ASP A 85 3.08 17.55 -2.49
C ASP A 85 2.73 16.28 -1.70
N GLY A 86 3.61 15.88 -0.76
CA GLY A 86 3.39 14.76 0.15
C GLY A 86 2.66 15.16 1.43
N ALA A 87 2.17 14.14 2.15
CA ALA A 87 1.57 14.33 3.46
C ALA A 87 2.52 15.04 4.42
N LYS A 88 1.96 15.80 5.35
CA LYS A 88 2.73 16.57 6.35
C LYS A 88 3.02 15.76 7.61
N GLU A 89 2.25 14.70 7.82
CA GLU A 89 2.32 13.87 9.01
C GLU A 89 1.89 12.44 8.72
N PHE A 90 2.38 11.49 9.50
CA PHE A 90 2.16 10.06 9.30
C PHE A 90 1.86 9.36 10.63
N ASP A 91 0.82 8.51 10.65
CA ASP A 91 0.54 7.57 11.76
C ASP A 91 1.48 6.35 11.69
N ASN A 92 1.93 6.01 10.49
CA ASN A 92 2.77 4.85 10.21
C ASN A 92 3.45 5.01 8.84
N LEU A 93 4.58 4.31 8.67
CA LEU A 93 5.30 4.20 7.40
C LEU A 93 5.76 2.77 7.20
N ASP A 94 5.81 2.32 5.96
CA ASP A 94 6.46 1.07 5.61
C ASP A 94 7.90 1.35 5.15
N LEU A 95 8.83 0.52 5.61
CA LEU A 95 10.18 0.39 5.07
C LEU A 95 10.18 -0.92 4.28
N ARG A 96 9.97 -0.82 2.98
CA ARG A 96 9.87 -1.98 2.09
C ARG A 96 11.26 -2.39 1.62
N CYS A 97 11.51 -3.69 1.62
CA CYS A 97 12.56 -4.29 0.80
C CYS A 97 11.90 -5.04 -0.35
N SER A 98 12.50 -5.02 -1.52
CA SER A 98 12.06 -5.90 -2.60
C SER A 98 12.17 -7.34 -2.14
N SER A 99 11.14 -8.14 -2.39
CA SER A 99 11.12 -9.55 -2.03
C SER A 99 11.28 -10.42 -3.27
N ASN A 100 10.41 -10.22 -4.25
CA ASN A 100 10.51 -10.92 -5.53
C ASN A 100 11.63 -10.29 -6.39
N TYR A 101 12.33 -11.12 -7.15
CA TYR A 101 13.40 -10.68 -8.06
C TYR A 101 14.43 -9.78 -7.36
N SER A 102 14.89 -10.18 -6.20
CA SER A 102 15.87 -9.41 -5.41
C SER A 102 17.18 -10.16 -5.29
N TRP A 103 18.27 -9.40 -5.16
CA TRP A 103 19.61 -9.97 -5.03
C TRP A 103 19.77 -10.81 -3.76
N HIS A 104 19.12 -10.44 -2.67
CA HIS A 104 19.18 -11.21 -1.42
C HIS A 104 18.42 -12.56 -1.53
N MET A 105 17.57 -12.72 -2.54
CA MET A 105 16.94 -13.99 -2.91
C MET A 105 17.75 -14.75 -3.99
N GLY A 106 18.89 -14.21 -4.40
CA GLY A 106 19.74 -14.82 -5.44
C GLY A 106 19.20 -14.65 -6.86
N ASP A 107 18.23 -13.77 -7.09
CA ASP A 107 17.64 -13.54 -8.42
C ASP A 107 18.41 -12.45 -9.18
N PRO A 108 19.04 -12.77 -10.32
CA PRO A 108 19.81 -11.81 -11.11
C PRO A 108 18.94 -10.74 -11.79
N ARG A 109 17.60 -10.92 -11.85
CA ARG A 109 16.64 -9.98 -12.44
C ARG A 109 16.29 -8.83 -11.50
N GLY A 110 16.94 -8.73 -10.34
CA GLY A 110 16.66 -7.76 -9.30
C GLY A 110 16.92 -6.33 -9.73
N ALA A 111 15.86 -5.59 -10.06
CA ALA A 111 15.91 -4.15 -10.34
C ALA A 111 15.51 -3.29 -9.12
N MET A 112 14.76 -3.83 -8.17
CA MET A 112 14.30 -3.21 -6.92
C MET A 112 13.40 -1.97 -7.06
N ILE A 113 13.17 -1.47 -8.29
CA ILE A 113 12.43 -0.22 -8.56
C ILE A 113 11.05 -0.45 -9.17
N ARG A 114 10.69 -1.70 -9.54
CA ARG A 114 9.48 -1.99 -10.31
C ARG A 114 8.20 -1.49 -9.64
N ASP A 115 8.03 -1.79 -8.37
CA ASP A 115 6.87 -1.32 -7.61
C ASP A 115 6.82 0.22 -7.52
N GLN A 116 7.96 0.87 -7.29
CA GLN A 116 8.03 2.34 -7.24
C GLN A 116 7.65 2.97 -8.58
N ILE A 117 8.17 2.46 -9.70
CA ILE A 117 7.86 2.98 -11.04
C ILE A 117 6.34 2.91 -11.32
N ASN A 118 5.68 1.80 -11.00
CA ASN A 118 4.24 1.68 -11.23
C ASN A 118 3.44 2.67 -10.39
N ARG A 119 3.84 2.94 -9.15
CA ARG A 119 3.22 3.97 -8.29
C ARG A 119 3.47 5.37 -8.83
N ASP A 120 4.69 5.64 -9.31
CA ASP A 120 5.05 6.94 -9.92
C ASP A 120 4.31 7.17 -11.24
N LEU A 121 4.08 6.13 -12.04
CA LEU A 121 3.23 6.21 -13.24
C LEU A 121 1.79 6.59 -12.87
N GLN A 122 1.21 5.96 -11.86
CA GLN A 122 -0.13 6.31 -11.39
C GLN A 122 -0.19 7.77 -10.91
N LEU A 123 0.82 8.26 -10.19
CA LEU A 123 0.94 9.67 -9.80
C LEU A 123 1.08 10.60 -11.02
N ALA A 124 1.87 10.23 -12.02
CA ALA A 124 2.10 11.02 -13.22
C ALA A 124 0.83 11.15 -14.09
N MET A 125 -0.08 10.19 -14.00
CA MET A 125 -1.41 10.25 -14.61
C MET A 125 -2.40 11.16 -13.85
N GLY A 126 -1.96 11.79 -12.75
CA GLY A 126 -2.82 12.63 -11.90
C GLY A 126 -3.63 11.85 -10.87
N GLN A 127 -3.44 10.54 -10.77
CA GLN A 127 -4.15 9.71 -9.83
C GLN A 127 -3.42 9.61 -8.47
N PRO A 128 -4.14 9.40 -7.37
CA PRO A 128 -3.51 9.17 -6.08
C PRO A 128 -2.73 7.85 -6.08
N ALA A 129 -1.52 7.88 -5.56
CA ALA A 129 -0.70 6.69 -5.35
C ALA A 129 0.25 6.86 -4.15
N MET A 130 0.74 5.75 -3.63
CA MET A 130 1.65 5.74 -2.49
C MET A 130 3.02 6.29 -2.90
N ARG A 131 3.43 7.38 -2.27
CA ARG A 131 4.78 7.93 -2.45
C ARG A 131 5.80 7.10 -1.71
N GLY A 132 7.02 7.13 -2.20
CA GLY A 132 8.16 6.48 -1.56
C GLY A 132 9.46 6.95 -2.15
N TYR A 133 10.55 6.73 -1.44
CA TYR A 133 11.90 6.87 -1.98
C TYR A 133 12.85 5.88 -1.31
N PHE A 134 13.96 5.64 -1.95
CA PHE A 134 14.96 4.70 -1.46
C PHE A 134 15.84 5.33 -0.39
N CYS A 135 16.15 4.54 0.63
CA CYS A 135 17.05 4.90 1.72
C CYS A 135 17.94 3.73 2.10
N HIS A 136 19.11 4.05 2.60
CA HIS A 136 19.98 3.08 3.25
C HIS A 136 19.54 2.92 4.71
N LEU A 137 19.15 1.70 5.08
CA LEU A 137 18.77 1.40 6.45
C LEU A 137 19.98 0.93 7.25
N PHE A 138 20.13 1.50 8.43
CA PHE A 138 21.05 1.03 9.47
C PHE A 138 20.24 0.64 10.70
N ILE A 139 20.58 -0.48 11.31
CA ILE A 139 19.98 -0.93 12.57
C ILE A 139 21.09 -0.95 13.62
N ASN A 140 20.98 -0.09 14.63
CA ASN A 140 21.98 0.08 15.69
C ASN A 140 23.41 0.24 15.14
N GLY A 141 23.57 1.05 14.08
CA GLY A 141 24.84 1.31 13.42
C GLY A 141 25.27 0.25 12.39
N HIS A 142 24.61 -0.89 12.31
CA HIS A 142 24.90 -1.91 11.30
C HIS A 142 24.13 -1.62 10.00
N TYR A 143 24.83 -1.60 8.88
CA TYR A 143 24.20 -1.43 7.57
C TYR A 143 23.28 -2.62 7.25
N TRP A 144 21.98 -2.34 7.05
CA TRP A 144 20.96 -3.36 6.82
C TRP A 144 20.52 -3.46 5.37
N GLY A 145 20.95 -2.52 4.55
CA GLY A 145 20.76 -2.50 3.10
C GLY A 145 19.81 -1.43 2.60
N LEU A 146 19.47 -1.53 1.30
CA LEU A 146 18.59 -0.60 0.62
C LEU A 146 17.13 -0.92 0.94
N TYR A 147 16.37 0.10 1.33
CA TYR A 147 14.93 0.03 1.60
C TYR A 147 14.21 1.14 0.83
N ASN A 148 12.93 0.96 0.60
CA ASN A 148 12.03 1.97 0.06
C ASN A 148 11.05 2.39 1.15
N THR A 149 11.06 3.67 1.52
CA THR A 149 10.00 4.22 2.37
C THR A 149 8.70 4.24 1.59
N CYS A 150 7.58 3.96 2.22
CA CYS A 150 6.31 3.90 1.53
C CYS A 150 5.16 4.34 2.43
N GLU A 151 4.30 5.19 1.90
CA GLU A 151 2.99 5.48 2.49
C GLU A 151 2.11 4.23 2.49
N ARG A 152 1.03 4.28 3.25
CA ARG A 152 0.06 3.19 3.30
C ARG A 152 -1.32 3.67 2.86
N PRO A 153 -1.98 2.95 1.96
CA PRO A 153 -3.34 3.26 1.54
C PRO A 153 -4.35 2.88 2.66
N LYS A 154 -4.57 3.82 3.55
CA LYS A 154 -5.47 3.73 4.72
C LYS A 154 -6.29 5.00 4.89
N ALA A 155 -7.20 5.00 5.85
CA ALA A 155 -7.99 6.19 6.19
C ALA A 155 -7.12 7.43 6.50
N ALA A 156 -5.96 7.25 7.14
CA ALA A 156 -5.02 8.35 7.38
C ALA A 156 -4.44 8.94 6.08
N TYR A 157 -4.21 8.12 5.06
CA TYR A 157 -3.85 8.59 3.72
C TYR A 157 -5.01 9.41 3.12
N GLY A 158 -6.23 8.87 3.16
CA GLY A 158 -7.42 9.58 2.70
C GLY A 158 -7.52 10.97 3.32
N ALA A 159 -7.44 11.07 4.64
CA ALA A 159 -7.49 12.34 5.37
C ALA A 159 -6.31 13.29 5.06
N SER A 160 -5.19 12.79 4.52
CA SER A 160 -4.04 13.63 4.17
C SER A 160 -4.11 14.20 2.75
N TYR A 161 -4.81 13.53 1.84
CA TYR A 161 -4.81 13.87 0.40
C TYR A 161 -6.19 14.18 -0.17
N PHE A 162 -7.26 13.79 0.51
CA PHE A 162 -8.64 14.05 0.13
C PHE A 162 -9.33 14.89 1.21
N GLU A 163 -10.46 15.48 0.88
CA GLU A 163 -11.28 16.17 1.86
C GLU A 163 -11.94 15.19 2.83
N GLY A 164 -11.98 15.55 4.12
CA GLY A 164 -12.61 14.75 5.16
C GLY A 164 -11.68 14.41 6.33
N LYS A 165 -12.24 13.76 7.33
CA LYS A 165 -11.52 13.28 8.52
C LYS A 165 -11.22 11.79 8.35
N LYS A 166 -10.26 11.28 9.11
CA LYS A 166 -9.88 9.87 9.08
C LYS A 166 -11.08 8.91 9.27
N GLU A 167 -12.02 9.30 10.12
CA GLU A 167 -13.22 8.53 10.41
C GLU A 167 -14.20 8.42 9.23
N ASP A 168 -14.07 9.29 8.24
CA ASP A 168 -14.95 9.33 7.07
C ASP A 168 -14.56 8.32 5.99
N PHE A 169 -13.39 7.69 6.09
CA PHE A 169 -12.87 6.85 5.03
C PHE A 169 -13.08 5.35 5.26
N ASP A 170 -13.52 4.67 4.20
CA ASP A 170 -13.35 3.24 4.02
C ASP A 170 -12.02 2.99 3.31
N ALA A 171 -11.19 2.12 3.88
CA ALA A 171 -9.98 1.64 3.26
C ALA A 171 -10.03 0.11 3.18
N ILE A 172 -10.01 -0.41 1.98
CA ILE A 172 -10.18 -1.83 1.70
C ILE A 172 -8.97 -2.41 0.97
N LYS A 173 -8.77 -3.69 1.11
CA LYS A 173 -7.70 -4.43 0.41
C LYS A 173 -8.03 -5.91 0.31
N VAL A 174 -7.21 -6.65 -0.42
CA VAL A 174 -7.19 -8.12 -0.36
C VAL A 174 -6.99 -8.59 1.07
N GLY A 175 -7.81 -9.53 1.50
CA GLY A 175 -7.82 -10.05 2.86
C GLY A 175 -8.46 -11.42 2.96
N LYS A 176 -8.83 -11.81 4.17
CA LYS A 176 -9.45 -13.11 4.46
C LYS A 176 -10.94 -13.03 4.78
N ASP A 177 -11.50 -11.84 4.73
CA ASP A 177 -12.89 -11.60 5.07
C ASP A 177 -13.80 -11.91 3.87
N GLU A 178 -14.94 -11.27 3.78
CA GLU A 178 -15.97 -11.53 2.79
C GLU A 178 -15.45 -11.37 1.34
N GLY A 179 -15.56 -12.42 0.54
CA GLY A 179 -15.12 -12.42 -0.86
C GLY A 179 -13.61 -12.21 -1.06
N GLY A 180 -12.80 -12.45 -0.02
CA GLY A 180 -11.35 -12.21 -0.08
C GLY A 180 -10.96 -10.74 0.08
N ILE A 181 -11.86 -9.88 0.54
CA ILE A 181 -11.64 -8.45 0.80
C ILE A 181 -11.80 -8.16 2.28
N MET A 182 -10.97 -7.28 2.82
CA MET A 182 -11.09 -6.79 4.19
C MET A 182 -11.06 -5.26 4.25
N ALA A 183 -11.82 -4.68 5.14
CA ALA A 183 -11.66 -3.28 5.53
C ALA A 183 -10.54 -3.16 6.55
N THR A 184 -9.56 -2.31 6.27
CA THR A 184 -8.53 -1.93 7.24
C THR A 184 -8.92 -0.73 8.08
N ASP A 185 -9.88 0.05 7.57
CA ASP A 185 -10.51 1.19 8.24
C ASP A 185 -11.93 1.34 7.66
N GLY A 186 -12.87 1.85 8.45
CA GLY A 186 -14.27 1.97 8.04
C GLY A 186 -14.97 0.61 7.92
N ASN A 187 -15.69 0.37 6.82
CA ASN A 187 -16.49 -0.83 6.60
C ASN A 187 -16.52 -1.27 5.12
N LEU A 188 -17.24 -2.36 4.83
CA LEU A 188 -17.38 -2.93 3.48
C LEU A 188 -18.74 -2.61 2.81
N ASP A 189 -19.58 -1.75 3.38
CA ASP A 189 -20.97 -1.61 2.90
C ASP A 189 -21.06 -1.08 1.47
N ALA A 190 -20.27 -0.04 1.14
CA ALA A 190 -20.20 0.47 -0.22
C ALA A 190 -19.57 -0.56 -1.17
N TRP A 191 -18.55 -1.30 -0.72
CA TRP A 191 -17.94 -2.35 -1.52
C TRP A 191 -18.92 -3.50 -1.84
N ARG A 192 -19.74 -3.91 -0.89
CA ARG A 192 -20.81 -4.91 -1.12
C ARG A 192 -21.79 -4.48 -2.21
N LYS A 193 -22.13 -3.18 -2.27
CA LYS A 193 -22.96 -2.64 -3.35
C LYS A 193 -22.25 -2.76 -4.69
N VAL A 194 -20.97 -2.32 -4.77
CA VAL A 194 -20.14 -2.48 -5.98
C VAL A 194 -20.11 -3.94 -6.44
N TYR A 195 -19.76 -4.84 -5.52
CA TYR A 195 -19.66 -6.26 -5.82
C TYR A 195 -20.99 -6.85 -6.33
N LYS A 196 -22.10 -6.50 -5.69
CA LYS A 196 -23.44 -6.93 -6.11
C LYS A 196 -23.79 -6.44 -7.53
N MET A 197 -23.52 -5.18 -7.80
CA MET A 197 -23.79 -4.60 -9.15
C MET A 197 -22.90 -5.22 -10.20
N ALA A 198 -21.60 -5.36 -9.93
CA ALA A 198 -20.65 -5.96 -10.87
C ALA A 198 -20.99 -7.43 -11.18
N THR A 199 -21.40 -8.22 -10.17
CA THR A 199 -21.76 -9.63 -10.35
C THR A 199 -23.11 -9.82 -11.04
N ALA A 200 -24.02 -8.86 -10.93
CA ALA A 200 -25.27 -8.84 -11.71
C ALA A 200 -25.03 -8.52 -13.20
N GLY A 201 -23.89 -7.97 -13.52
CA GLY A 201 -23.50 -7.52 -14.85
C GLY A 201 -23.74 -6.03 -15.04
N VAL A 202 -22.75 -5.34 -15.60
CA VAL A 202 -22.82 -3.92 -15.99
C VAL A 202 -22.99 -3.90 -17.51
N SER A 203 -24.23 -4.04 -17.99
CA SER A 203 -24.52 -4.26 -19.41
C SER A 203 -25.25 -3.09 -20.08
N THR A 204 -25.74 -2.15 -19.30
CA THR A 204 -26.46 -0.97 -19.78
C THR A 204 -25.78 0.33 -19.33
N ASN A 205 -26.12 1.44 -19.95
CA ASN A 205 -25.69 2.76 -19.48
C ASN A 205 -26.22 3.04 -18.06
N ASP A 206 -27.43 2.59 -17.74
CA ASP A 206 -27.99 2.75 -16.40
C ASP A 206 -27.12 2.03 -15.34
N ASP A 207 -26.70 0.80 -15.61
CA ASP A 207 -25.79 0.05 -14.72
C ASP A 207 -24.46 0.78 -14.56
N TYR A 208 -23.86 1.21 -15.67
CA TYR A 208 -22.57 1.88 -15.70
C TYR A 208 -22.59 3.22 -14.97
N PHE A 209 -23.57 4.04 -15.25
CA PHE A 209 -23.67 5.37 -14.64
C PHE A 209 -24.15 5.34 -13.19
N SER A 210 -24.93 4.33 -12.80
CA SER A 210 -25.34 4.17 -11.40
C SER A 210 -24.18 3.88 -10.45
N LEU A 211 -23.11 3.19 -10.90
CA LEU A 211 -21.86 3.04 -10.14
C LEU A 211 -21.19 4.38 -9.84
N GLN A 212 -21.44 5.39 -10.66
CA GLN A 212 -20.89 6.73 -10.56
C GLN A 212 -21.85 7.73 -9.90
N GLY A 213 -22.96 7.27 -9.32
CA GLY A 213 -24.00 8.16 -8.76
C GLY A 213 -24.74 8.99 -9.80
N LYS A 214 -24.85 8.52 -11.04
CA LYS A 214 -25.48 9.22 -12.18
C LYS A 214 -26.69 8.46 -12.68
N ASN A 215 -27.57 9.16 -13.41
CA ASN A 215 -28.65 8.60 -14.21
C ASN A 215 -28.10 7.96 -15.49
N GLY A 216 -28.89 7.13 -16.18
CA GLY A 216 -28.48 6.44 -17.40
C GLY A 216 -28.12 7.35 -18.59
N ASP A 217 -28.50 8.61 -18.56
CA ASP A 217 -28.08 9.66 -19.49
C ASP A 217 -26.74 10.33 -19.11
N GLY A 218 -26.13 9.94 -18.00
CA GLY A 218 -24.90 10.51 -17.47
C GLY A 218 -25.06 11.76 -16.60
N ALA A 219 -26.29 12.28 -16.44
CA ALA A 219 -26.55 13.40 -15.53
C ALA A 219 -26.39 12.99 -14.06
N ILE A 220 -25.93 13.93 -13.22
CA ILE A 220 -25.81 13.68 -11.77
C ILE A 220 -27.18 13.29 -11.19
N ASN A 221 -27.23 12.19 -10.48
CA ASN A 221 -28.40 11.79 -9.71
C ASN A 221 -28.30 12.36 -8.29
N PRO A 222 -29.11 13.33 -7.87
CA PRO A 222 -29.00 13.95 -6.54
C PRO A 222 -29.27 12.97 -5.38
N ASN A 223 -29.84 11.80 -5.67
CA ASN A 223 -30.05 10.71 -4.71
C ASN A 223 -29.10 9.53 -4.99
N GLY A 224 -28.23 9.63 -5.95
CA GLY A 224 -27.28 8.60 -6.35
C GLY A 224 -26.04 8.59 -5.43
N GLU A 225 -25.60 7.41 -5.05
CA GLU A 225 -24.35 7.25 -4.31
C GLU A 225 -23.21 6.95 -5.29
N THR A 226 -22.16 7.76 -5.28
CA THR A 226 -20.96 7.48 -6.07
C THR A 226 -20.17 6.35 -5.38
N LEU A 227 -20.12 5.20 -6.02
CA LEU A 227 -19.45 4.01 -5.51
C LEU A 227 -18.04 3.86 -6.09
N ILE A 228 -17.85 4.21 -7.35
CA ILE A 228 -16.59 4.03 -8.11
C ILE A 228 -16.19 5.34 -8.77
N ASP A 229 -14.93 5.71 -8.62
CA ASP A 229 -14.28 6.71 -9.47
C ASP A 229 -13.81 6.02 -10.76
N MET A 230 -14.57 6.20 -11.82
CA MET A 230 -14.35 5.47 -13.08
C MET A 230 -13.06 5.92 -13.78
N ASP A 231 -12.73 7.21 -13.70
CA ASP A 231 -11.49 7.73 -14.29
C ASP A 231 -10.27 7.10 -13.58
N ASN A 232 -10.34 6.99 -12.25
CA ASN A 232 -9.29 6.28 -11.50
C ASN A 232 -9.21 4.80 -11.88
N VAL A 233 -10.33 4.10 -12.06
CA VAL A 233 -10.34 2.68 -12.49
C VAL A 233 -9.67 2.50 -13.84
N ILE A 234 -9.97 3.37 -14.78
CA ILE A 234 -9.38 3.33 -16.13
C ILE A 234 -7.86 3.53 -16.05
N ASP A 235 -7.42 4.58 -15.38
CA ASP A 235 -6.00 4.89 -15.22
C ASP A 235 -5.26 3.80 -14.45
N TYR A 236 -5.87 3.26 -13.39
CA TYR A 236 -5.34 2.12 -12.65
C TYR A 236 -5.15 0.88 -13.55
N ALA A 237 -6.14 0.54 -14.37
CA ALA A 237 -6.04 -0.56 -15.32
C ALA A 237 -4.97 -0.30 -16.39
N MET A 238 -4.85 0.93 -16.89
CA MET A 238 -3.81 1.32 -17.85
C MET A 238 -2.40 1.11 -17.31
N VAL A 239 -2.14 1.46 -16.04
CA VAL A 239 -0.84 1.21 -15.40
C VAL A 239 -0.55 -0.30 -15.32
N ILE A 240 -1.55 -1.12 -14.97
CA ILE A 240 -1.39 -2.59 -14.92
C ILE A 240 -1.05 -3.14 -16.31
N PHE A 241 -1.78 -2.73 -17.34
CA PHE A 241 -1.56 -3.21 -18.71
C PHE A 241 -0.22 -2.71 -19.28
N TYR A 242 0.11 -1.44 -19.09
CA TYR A 242 1.39 -0.88 -19.54
C TYR A 242 2.58 -1.58 -18.89
N GLY A 243 2.52 -1.80 -17.57
CA GLY A 243 3.55 -2.53 -16.84
C GLY A 243 3.56 -4.03 -17.10
N GLY A 244 2.49 -4.58 -17.70
CA GLY A 244 2.30 -6.02 -17.81
C GLY A 244 2.32 -6.70 -16.43
N ASN A 245 1.67 -6.08 -15.43
CA ASN A 245 1.67 -6.60 -14.07
C ASN A 245 0.87 -7.89 -13.99
N LEU A 246 1.54 -8.99 -13.65
CA LEU A 246 0.94 -10.31 -13.61
C LEU A 246 0.22 -10.61 -12.30
N ASP A 247 0.49 -9.86 -11.21
CA ASP A 247 -0.04 -10.10 -9.87
C ASP A 247 -0.77 -8.86 -9.34
N ALA A 248 -1.89 -8.52 -9.99
CA ALA A 248 -2.71 -7.35 -9.68
C ALA A 248 -4.20 -7.74 -9.54
N ALA A 249 -5.07 -6.75 -9.35
CA ALA A 249 -6.51 -6.95 -9.19
C ALA A 249 -7.18 -7.67 -10.38
N ILE A 250 -6.69 -7.45 -11.59
CA ILE A 250 -7.29 -7.91 -12.86
C ILE A 250 -6.39 -8.89 -13.63
N THR A 251 -5.35 -9.40 -13.00
CA THR A 251 -4.40 -10.36 -13.59
C THR A 251 -4.22 -11.58 -12.68
N TRP A 252 -3.57 -12.63 -13.21
CA TRP A 252 -3.40 -13.89 -12.50
C TRP A 252 -1.95 -14.33 -12.52
N PHE A 253 -1.34 -14.37 -11.36
CA PHE A 253 0.01 -14.90 -11.19
C PHE A 253 -0.03 -16.39 -10.83
N GLY A 254 0.85 -17.17 -11.44
CA GLY A 254 0.97 -18.60 -11.14
C GLY A 254 -0.25 -19.46 -11.54
N GLY A 255 -1.18 -18.93 -12.33
CA GLY A 255 -2.40 -19.62 -12.75
C GLY A 255 -3.57 -19.50 -11.77
N ASP A 256 -3.37 -18.85 -10.65
CA ASP A 256 -4.43 -18.58 -9.68
C ASP A 256 -5.36 -17.45 -10.18
N ARG A 257 -6.67 -17.72 -10.13
CA ARG A 257 -7.72 -16.73 -10.48
C ARG A 257 -8.05 -15.84 -9.29
N TRP A 258 -7.01 -15.37 -8.58
CA TRP A 258 -7.19 -14.61 -7.36
C TRP A 258 -6.72 -13.19 -7.56
N HIS A 259 -7.61 -12.22 -7.36
CA HIS A 259 -7.22 -10.82 -7.35
C HIS A 259 -6.23 -10.55 -6.21
N ASN A 260 -5.14 -9.84 -6.48
CA ASN A 260 -4.09 -9.57 -5.50
C ASN A 260 -3.56 -8.14 -5.62
N ASN A 261 -2.74 -7.72 -4.65
CA ASN A 261 -1.91 -6.53 -4.69
C ASN A 261 -2.64 -5.23 -5.09
N TRP A 262 -3.76 -4.95 -4.44
CA TRP A 262 -4.49 -3.70 -4.61
C TRP A 262 -5.08 -3.18 -3.30
N HIS A 263 -5.36 -1.89 -3.27
CA HIS A 263 -6.10 -1.23 -2.21
C HIS A 263 -7.17 -0.32 -2.83
N GLY A 264 -8.24 -0.05 -2.08
CA GLY A 264 -9.25 0.93 -2.43
C GLY A 264 -9.51 1.86 -1.25
N ILE A 265 -9.70 3.15 -1.52
CA ILE A 265 -10.09 4.14 -0.50
C ILE A 265 -11.29 4.93 -1.03
N ARG A 266 -12.28 5.15 -0.17
CA ARG A 266 -13.45 5.95 -0.44
C ARG A 266 -13.81 6.84 0.75
N ASN A 267 -14.17 8.09 0.50
CA ASN A 267 -14.78 8.95 1.52
C ASN A 267 -16.30 8.67 1.56
N ARG A 268 -16.81 8.25 2.73
CA ARG A 268 -18.26 8.01 2.93
C ARG A 268 -19.08 9.31 2.98
N SER A 269 -18.45 10.40 3.40
CA SER A 269 -19.08 11.71 3.55
C SER A 269 -18.93 12.60 2.31
N GLY A 270 -18.15 12.15 1.33
CA GLY A 270 -17.90 12.85 0.07
C GLY A 270 -18.76 12.30 -1.08
N ASP A 271 -18.60 12.92 -2.22
CA ASP A 271 -19.26 12.58 -3.48
C ASP A 271 -18.38 11.74 -4.41
N GLU A 272 -17.17 11.38 -3.97
CA GLU A 272 -16.23 10.55 -4.72
C GLU A 272 -16.38 9.05 -4.41
N GLY A 273 -16.23 8.21 -5.43
CA GLY A 273 -16.23 6.77 -5.31
C GLY A 273 -14.90 6.19 -4.85
N PHE A 274 -14.81 4.86 -4.78
CA PHE A 274 -13.54 4.19 -4.52
C PHE A 274 -12.49 4.56 -5.55
N LYS A 275 -11.32 4.97 -5.06
CA LYS A 275 -10.08 5.12 -5.81
C LYS A 275 -9.17 3.94 -5.52
N PHE A 276 -8.60 3.34 -6.56
CA PHE A 276 -7.75 2.16 -6.49
C PHE A 276 -6.27 2.53 -6.60
N PHE A 277 -5.44 1.75 -5.90
CA PHE A 277 -4.03 2.04 -5.74
C PHE A 277 -3.18 0.86 -6.18
N ILE A 278 -2.19 1.13 -7.01
CA ILE A 278 -1.14 0.16 -7.33
C ILE A 278 -0.36 -0.19 -6.06
N TRP A 279 -0.16 -1.47 -5.86
CA TRP A 279 0.52 -1.99 -4.68
C TRP A 279 1.28 -3.27 -5.02
N ASP A 280 2.52 -3.38 -4.51
CA ASP A 280 3.36 -4.58 -4.61
C ASP A 280 3.59 -5.06 -6.05
N ALA A 281 3.73 -4.11 -6.99
CA ALA A 281 3.84 -4.35 -8.43
C ALA A 281 5.25 -4.80 -8.81
N GLU A 282 5.74 -5.91 -8.24
CA GLU A 282 7.07 -6.47 -8.52
C GLU A 282 7.09 -7.34 -9.78
N HIS A 283 5.95 -7.99 -10.11
CA HIS A 283 5.78 -8.88 -11.28
C HIS A 283 5.43 -8.10 -12.56
N THR A 284 6.27 -7.12 -12.92
CA THR A 284 6.01 -6.19 -14.04
C THR A 284 7.20 -6.08 -14.98
N PHE A 285 7.00 -5.39 -16.10
CA PHE A 285 8.01 -5.08 -17.10
C PHE A 285 8.70 -6.34 -17.63
N LEU A 286 7.87 -7.33 -17.98
CA LEU A 286 8.27 -8.61 -18.60
C LEU A 286 9.28 -9.41 -17.78
N VAL A 287 9.40 -9.17 -16.47
CA VAL A 287 10.39 -9.86 -15.62
C VAL A 287 10.28 -11.39 -15.70
N GLU A 288 9.07 -11.93 -15.80
CA GLU A 288 8.85 -13.37 -15.95
C GLU A 288 9.13 -13.89 -17.38
N SER A 289 9.20 -12.99 -18.36
CA SER A 289 9.48 -13.33 -19.75
C SER A 289 10.97 -13.22 -20.10
N MET A 290 11.79 -12.62 -19.26
CA MET A 290 13.21 -12.36 -19.50
C MET A 290 14.05 -13.65 -19.70
N ASN A 291 13.55 -14.79 -19.27
CA ASN A 291 14.23 -16.09 -19.38
C ASN A 291 13.51 -17.05 -20.35
N LYS A 292 12.62 -16.55 -21.20
CA LYS A 292 11.91 -17.36 -22.20
C LYS A 292 12.48 -17.15 -23.60
N GLY A 293 13.76 -16.87 -23.68
CA GLY A 293 14.53 -16.82 -24.91
C GLY A 293 15.08 -18.17 -25.28
#